data_966bbf2b600b2af4081ed8000d145f82
#
_entry.id   966bbf2b600b2af4081ed8000d145f82
#
_cell.length_a   1.000
_cell.length_b   1.000
_cell.length_c   1.000
_cell.angle_alpha   90.00
_cell.angle_beta   90.00
_cell.angle_gamma   90.00
#
_symmetry.space_group_name_H-M   'P 1'
#
loop_
_entity.id
_entity.type
_entity.pdbx_description
1 polymer ?
#
loop_
_entity_poly.entity_id
_entity_poly.type
_entity_poly.pdbx_seq_one_letter_code
_entity_poly.pdbx_strand_id
1 'polypeptide(L)'
;QLINSFSLSEDSASVAVTDTVPPTEMKLFVLPGNLDFELQTDLKKVVFEQVEFEDVCGKVDLKNRTLHLRNLGMRALDADMKAVMVYRADSVRGGYTGFDFKIRDINIAKLVDFIPSMDTIVPMLRSFKGRVQFDVAAEARLDSNMNIRIPTLRSAMHIKGDSLVL
;
A
#
# COMPACT_ATOMS: atom_id res chain seq x y z
N GLN A 1 -1.96 5.43 -66.30
CA GLN A 1 -2.96 4.37 -66.52
C GLN A 1 -2.63 3.13 -65.72
N LEU A 2 -3.47 2.90 -64.74
CA LEU A 2 -4.11 1.63 -64.39
C LEU A 2 -3.24 0.62 -63.59
N ILE A 3 -3.64 0.48 -62.38
CA ILE A 3 -4.60 -0.47 -61.75
C ILE A 3 -3.99 -1.82 -61.37
N ASN A 4 -4.16 -2.06 -60.06
CA ASN A 4 -4.42 -3.33 -59.39
C ASN A 4 -3.36 -4.44 -59.34
N SER A 5 -2.92 -4.73 -58.15
CA SER A 5 -3.50 -5.90 -57.50
C SER A 5 -3.23 -5.90 -56.02
N PHE A 6 -4.30 -5.83 -55.34
CA PHE A 6 -4.44 -6.16 -53.92
C PHE A 6 -4.38 -7.68 -53.80
N SER A 7 -3.32 -8.19 -53.22
CA SER A 7 -3.25 -9.57 -52.81
C SER A 7 -3.33 -9.61 -51.27
N LEU A 8 -4.48 -10.02 -50.80
CA LEU A 8 -4.68 -10.50 -49.44
C LEU A 8 -3.85 -11.77 -49.26
N SER A 9 -2.86 -11.72 -48.42
CA SER A 9 -2.31 -12.90 -47.81
C SER A 9 -2.67 -12.86 -46.33
N GLU A 10 -3.63 -13.68 -45.97
CA GLU A 10 -3.89 -14.07 -44.61
C GLU A 10 -2.68 -14.83 -44.11
N ASP A 11 -1.92 -14.24 -43.21
CA ASP A 11 -0.99 -14.95 -42.37
C ASP A 11 -1.35 -14.65 -40.94
N SER A 12 -1.96 -15.66 -40.32
CA SER A 12 -2.33 -15.69 -38.92
C SER A 12 -1.05 -15.79 -38.08
N ALA A 13 -0.44 -14.67 -37.78
CA ALA A 13 0.56 -14.59 -36.72
C ALA A 13 -0.16 -14.23 -35.43
N SER A 14 -0.38 -15.23 -34.60
CA SER A 14 -0.77 -15.05 -33.21
C SER A 14 0.35 -14.30 -32.47
N VAL A 15 0.18 -12.99 -32.36
CA VAL A 15 1.01 -12.18 -31.46
C VAL A 15 0.56 -12.52 -30.05
N ALA A 16 1.30 -13.35 -29.38
CA ALA A 16 1.24 -13.49 -27.95
C ALA A 16 1.70 -12.15 -27.35
N VAL A 17 0.73 -11.33 -26.98
CA VAL A 17 0.98 -10.13 -26.17
C VAL A 17 1.33 -10.66 -24.78
N THR A 18 2.59 -10.89 -24.54
CA THR A 18 3.14 -10.95 -23.21
C THR A 18 3.18 -9.51 -22.70
N ASP A 19 2.09 -9.08 -22.06
CA ASP A 19 2.08 -7.89 -21.23
C ASP A 19 2.99 -8.15 -20.00
N THR A 20 4.27 -8.14 -20.24
CA THR A 20 5.24 -7.91 -19.19
C THR A 20 5.23 -6.40 -18.97
N VAL A 21 4.34 -5.93 -18.12
CA VAL A 21 4.43 -4.58 -17.58
C VAL A 21 5.79 -4.52 -16.88
N PRO A 22 6.75 -3.71 -17.36
CA PRO A 22 8.02 -3.59 -16.66
C PRO A 22 7.71 -3.08 -15.25
N PRO A 23 8.39 -3.57 -14.20
CA PRO A 23 8.21 -3.04 -12.87
C PRO A 23 8.44 -1.53 -12.97
N THR A 24 7.39 -0.77 -12.70
CA THR A 24 7.46 0.69 -12.71
C THR A 24 8.46 1.06 -11.62
N GLU A 25 9.67 1.44 -12.00
CA GLU A 25 10.65 1.96 -11.05
C GLU A 25 10.03 3.19 -10.39
N MET A 26 9.57 3.02 -9.16
CA MET A 26 9.04 4.12 -8.38
C MET A 26 10.20 5.06 -8.06
N LYS A 27 10.21 6.24 -8.68
CA LYS A 27 11.15 7.30 -8.35
C LYS A 27 10.62 8.11 -7.18
N LEU A 28 11.54 8.55 -6.34
CA LEU A 28 11.21 9.40 -5.20
C LEU A 28 10.46 10.65 -5.68
N PHE A 29 9.26 10.84 -5.17
CA PHE A 29 8.42 11.98 -5.51
C PHE A 29 8.76 13.15 -4.59
N VAL A 30 9.38 14.19 -5.14
CA VAL A 30 9.70 15.43 -4.41
C VAL A 30 8.46 16.29 -4.31
N LEU A 31 8.06 16.58 -3.09
CA LEU A 31 6.89 17.40 -2.83
C LEU A 31 7.20 18.89 -3.03
N PRO A 32 6.28 19.66 -3.65
CA PRO A 32 6.46 21.11 -3.83
C PRO A 32 6.51 21.84 -2.49
N GLY A 33 7.46 22.78 -2.35
CA GLY A 33 7.65 23.51 -1.10
C GLY A 33 6.74 24.72 -0.92
N ASN A 34 6.11 25.13 -2.01
CA ASN A 34 5.23 26.31 -2.08
C ASN A 34 3.74 25.95 -2.17
N LEU A 35 3.42 24.69 -1.95
CA LEU A 35 2.04 24.21 -1.94
C LEU A 35 1.67 23.80 -0.53
N ASP A 36 0.68 24.47 0.01
CA ASP A 36 0.00 24.06 1.23
C ASP A 36 -1.43 23.65 0.85
N PHE A 37 -1.80 22.41 1.12
CA PHE A 37 -3.16 21.97 0.92
C PHE A 37 -3.62 21.03 2.02
N GLU A 38 -4.92 20.98 2.21
CA GLU A 38 -5.58 20.12 3.17
C GLU A 38 -6.78 19.47 2.48
N LEU A 39 -6.87 18.15 2.59
CA LEU A 39 -8.00 17.35 2.11
C LEU A 39 -8.58 16.56 3.28
N GLN A 40 -9.85 16.71 3.50
CA GLN A 40 -10.62 15.86 4.41
C GLN A 40 -11.46 14.88 3.58
N THR A 41 -11.42 13.62 3.93
CA THR A 41 -12.16 12.56 3.26
C THR A 41 -13.19 11.95 4.20
N ASP A 42 -14.36 11.66 3.64
CA ASP A 42 -15.44 10.90 4.28
C ASP A 42 -16.11 10.09 3.17
N LEU A 43 -15.68 8.86 3.01
CA LEU A 43 -16.12 7.97 1.94
C LEU A 43 -16.79 6.75 2.53
N LYS A 44 -18.03 6.51 2.16
CA LYS A 44 -18.81 5.38 2.66
C LYS A 44 -18.20 4.04 2.29
N LYS A 45 -17.65 3.97 1.08
CA LYS A 45 -17.13 2.72 0.54
C LYS A 45 -16.05 3.00 -0.50
N VAL A 46 -14.94 2.30 -0.38
CA VAL A 46 -13.85 2.27 -1.36
C VAL A 46 -13.53 0.81 -1.66
N VAL A 47 -13.45 0.47 -2.92
CA VAL A 47 -13.04 -0.88 -3.34
C VAL A 47 -11.64 -0.77 -3.94
N PHE A 48 -10.70 -1.52 -3.39
CA PHE A 48 -9.36 -1.63 -3.89
C PHE A 48 -9.00 -3.11 -4.06
N GLU A 49 -8.72 -3.49 -5.28
CA GLU A 49 -8.55 -4.90 -5.67
C GLU A 49 -9.80 -5.72 -5.28
N GLN A 50 -9.66 -6.65 -4.35
CA GLN A 50 -10.74 -7.51 -3.87
C GLN A 50 -11.23 -7.13 -2.46
N VAL A 51 -10.71 -6.04 -1.91
CA VAL A 51 -11.05 -5.58 -0.56
C VAL A 51 -11.97 -4.38 -0.62
N GLU A 52 -13.00 -4.46 0.14
CA GLU A 52 -13.93 -3.39 0.40
C GLU A 52 -13.57 -2.71 1.72
N PHE A 53 -13.35 -1.41 1.63
CA PHE A 53 -13.12 -0.53 2.76
C PHE A 53 -14.36 0.30 2.99
N GLU A 54 -14.89 0.26 4.20
CA GLU A 54 -16.07 1.00 4.62
C GLU A 54 -15.68 2.15 5.55
N ASP A 55 -16.51 3.19 5.56
CA ASP A 55 -16.40 4.35 6.44
C ASP A 55 -14.97 4.95 6.47
N VAL A 56 -14.40 5.12 5.28
CA VAL A 56 -13.05 5.66 5.12
C VAL A 56 -13.06 7.15 5.40
N CYS A 57 -12.54 7.53 6.54
CA CYS A 57 -12.44 8.93 6.96
C CYS A 57 -11.01 9.28 7.34
N GLY A 58 -10.59 10.49 7.02
CA GLY A 58 -9.24 10.93 7.35
C GLY A 58 -8.93 12.31 6.80
N LYS A 59 -7.74 12.77 7.13
CA LYS A 59 -7.23 14.06 6.71
C LYS A 59 -5.85 13.92 6.11
N VAL A 60 -5.66 14.47 4.92
CA VAL A 60 -4.36 14.57 4.27
C VAL A 60 -3.97 16.04 4.23
N ASP A 61 -2.80 16.35 4.72
CA ASP A 61 -2.24 17.70 4.61
C ASP A 61 -0.84 17.64 3.99
N LEU A 62 -0.59 18.57 3.10
CA LEU A 62 0.73 18.82 2.52
C LEU A 62 1.17 20.19 2.96
N LYS A 63 2.28 20.26 3.65
CA LYS A 63 2.90 21.50 4.10
C LYS A 63 4.40 21.35 4.24
N ASN A 64 5.16 22.35 3.78
CA ASN A 64 6.62 22.36 3.90
C ASN A 64 7.27 21.06 3.35
N ARG A 65 6.86 20.61 2.17
CA ARG A 65 7.34 19.36 1.53
C ARG A 65 7.09 18.09 2.36
N THR A 66 6.13 18.15 3.25
CA THR A 66 5.77 17.00 4.10
C THR A 66 4.30 16.69 3.90
N LEU A 67 4.02 15.46 3.48
CA LEU A 67 2.69 14.93 3.38
C LEU A 67 2.37 14.18 4.67
N HIS A 68 1.29 14.55 5.30
CA HIS A 68 0.75 13.84 6.46
C HIS A 68 -0.60 13.23 6.11
N LEU A 69 -0.76 11.97 6.40
CA LEU A 69 -2.04 11.30 6.48
C LEU A 69 -2.39 11.16 7.95
N ARG A 70 -3.44 11.86 8.38
CA ARG A 70 -3.81 11.94 9.79
C ARG A 70 -5.14 11.25 10.03
N ASN A 71 -5.19 10.44 11.09
CA ASN A 71 -6.43 9.83 11.58
C ASN A 71 -7.24 9.12 10.47
N LEU A 72 -6.55 8.45 9.53
CA LEU A 72 -7.24 7.61 8.58
C LEU A 72 -7.89 6.45 9.35
N GLY A 73 -9.21 6.48 9.41
CA GLY A 73 -10.04 5.41 9.96
C GLY A 73 -10.73 4.68 8.82
N MET A 74 -10.87 3.39 8.93
CA MET A 74 -11.61 2.56 7.99
C MET A 74 -11.99 1.23 8.62
N ARG A 75 -12.97 0.57 8.03
CA ARG A 75 -13.32 -0.81 8.35
C ARG A 75 -13.06 -1.68 7.13
N ALA A 76 -12.37 -2.79 7.30
CA ALA A 76 -12.16 -3.80 6.27
C ALA A 76 -11.89 -5.16 6.91
N LEU A 77 -12.21 -6.25 6.22
CA LEU A 77 -11.99 -7.63 6.70
C LEU A 77 -12.60 -7.90 8.09
N ASP A 78 -13.74 -7.28 8.39
CA ASP A 78 -14.42 -7.28 9.70
C ASP A 78 -13.56 -6.72 10.85
N ALA A 79 -12.64 -5.81 10.55
CA ALA A 79 -11.76 -5.18 11.52
C ALA A 79 -11.81 -3.66 11.40
N ASP A 80 -11.64 -2.99 12.53
CA ASP A 80 -11.43 -1.54 12.56
C ASP A 80 -9.93 -1.24 12.39
N MET A 81 -9.63 -0.33 11.48
CA MET A 81 -8.27 0.04 11.13
C MET A 81 -8.05 1.54 11.30
N LYS A 82 -6.88 1.91 11.80
CA LYS A 82 -6.44 3.31 11.88
C LYS A 82 -5.02 3.43 11.37
N ALA A 83 -4.77 4.48 10.61
CA ALA A 83 -3.44 4.75 10.07
C ALA A 83 -3.07 6.22 10.23
N VAL A 84 -1.81 6.44 10.51
CA VAL A 84 -1.15 7.75 10.40
C VAL A 84 0.10 7.52 9.56
N MET A 85 0.37 8.41 8.63
CA MET A 85 1.56 8.32 7.78
C MET A 85 2.18 9.69 7.60
N VAL A 86 3.48 9.74 7.52
CA VAL A 86 4.25 10.90 7.11
C VAL A 86 5.17 10.52 5.96
N TYR A 87 5.23 11.37 4.95
CA TYR A 87 6.17 11.28 3.85
C TYR A 87 6.79 12.65 3.61
N ARG A 88 8.11 12.68 3.51
CA ARG A 88 8.87 13.90 3.24
C ARG A 88 9.98 13.61 2.22
N ALA A 89 10.05 14.42 1.20
CA ALA A 89 11.14 14.39 0.25
C ALA A 89 11.51 15.82 -0.15
N ASP A 90 12.67 16.26 0.30
CA ASP A 90 13.21 17.61 0.02
C ASP A 90 14.01 17.62 -1.28
N SER A 91 14.49 16.47 -1.74
CA SER A 91 15.30 16.32 -2.95
C SER A 91 15.12 14.93 -3.55
N VAL A 92 15.54 14.77 -4.80
CA VAL A 92 15.52 13.47 -5.51
C VAL A 92 16.51 12.44 -4.94
N ARG A 93 17.35 12.83 -4.00
CA ARG A 93 18.43 11.96 -3.46
C ARG A 93 17.96 11.07 -2.32
N GLY A 94 16.88 11.45 -1.66
CA GLY A 94 16.36 10.67 -0.55
C GLY A 94 15.19 11.35 0.13
N GLY A 95 14.42 10.55 0.85
CA GLY A 95 13.27 10.98 1.59
C GLY A 95 13.19 10.32 2.97
N TYR A 96 12.10 10.60 3.64
CA TYR A 96 11.74 10.01 4.92
C TYR A 96 10.29 9.56 4.86
N THR A 97 10.01 8.42 5.44
CA THR A 97 8.64 7.94 5.66
C THR A 97 8.49 7.37 7.05
N GLY A 98 7.31 7.53 7.61
CA GLY A 98 6.92 6.90 8.86
C GLY A 98 5.44 6.58 8.82
N PHE A 99 5.05 5.50 9.49
CA PHE A 99 3.65 5.12 9.65
C PHE A 99 3.40 4.51 11.02
N ASP A 100 2.17 4.69 11.48
CA ASP A 100 1.60 4.00 12.65
C ASP A 100 0.28 3.40 12.17
N PHE A 101 0.16 2.09 12.22
CA PHE A 101 -0.98 1.34 11.77
C PHE A 101 -1.53 0.46 12.88
N LYS A 102 -2.82 0.58 13.13
CA LYS A 102 -3.52 -0.14 14.19
C LYS A 102 -4.69 -0.90 13.59
N ILE A 103 -4.72 -2.19 13.83
CA ILE A 103 -5.83 -3.07 13.48
C ILE A 103 -6.43 -3.61 14.76
N ARG A 104 -7.74 -3.50 14.89
CA ARG A 104 -8.49 -4.01 16.02
C ARG A 104 -9.38 -5.15 15.56
N ASP A 105 -9.29 -6.26 16.30
CA ASP A 105 -10.21 -7.38 16.18
C ASP A 105 -10.24 -8.06 14.80
N ILE A 106 -9.08 -8.24 14.17
CA ILE A 106 -8.97 -8.93 12.89
C ILE A 106 -8.90 -10.44 13.07
N ASN A 107 -9.63 -11.18 12.21
CA ASN A 107 -9.45 -12.61 12.09
C ASN A 107 -8.14 -12.93 11.39
N ILE A 108 -7.28 -13.75 12.01
CA ILE A 108 -5.95 -14.09 11.48
C ILE A 108 -6.06 -14.74 10.09
N ALA A 109 -7.02 -15.62 9.87
CA ALA A 109 -7.18 -16.27 8.57
C ALA A 109 -7.45 -15.24 7.46
N LYS A 110 -8.32 -14.26 7.70
CA LYS A 110 -8.61 -13.17 6.74
C LYS A 110 -7.37 -12.29 6.49
N LEU A 111 -6.57 -12.03 7.52
CA LEU A 111 -5.32 -11.26 7.38
C LEU A 111 -4.31 -12.00 6.50
N VAL A 112 -4.13 -13.29 6.72
CA VAL A 112 -3.19 -14.13 5.94
C VAL A 112 -3.62 -14.24 4.49
N ASP A 113 -4.91 -14.41 4.24
CA ASP A 113 -5.45 -14.48 2.88
C ASP A 113 -5.30 -13.16 2.12
N PHE A 114 -5.37 -12.03 2.84
CA PHE A 114 -5.22 -10.71 2.25
C PHE A 114 -3.78 -10.33 1.89
N ILE A 115 -2.80 -10.82 2.64
CA ILE A 115 -1.38 -10.50 2.41
C ILE A 115 -0.65 -11.77 1.93
N PRO A 116 -0.54 -11.99 0.59
CA PRO A 116 0.04 -13.22 0.04
C PRO A 116 1.46 -13.52 0.53
N SER A 117 2.23 -12.48 0.86
CA SER A 117 3.60 -12.61 1.34
C SER A 117 3.69 -13.03 2.82
N MET A 118 2.57 -13.08 3.55
CA MET A 118 2.57 -13.47 4.97
C MET A 118 3.05 -14.90 5.18
N ASP A 119 2.80 -15.79 4.25
CA ASP A 119 3.26 -17.19 4.30
C ASP A 119 4.79 -17.28 4.33
N THR A 120 5.45 -16.35 3.67
CA THR A 120 6.92 -16.30 3.62
C THR A 120 7.51 -15.61 4.85
N ILE A 121 6.81 -14.58 5.35
CA ILE A 121 7.28 -13.78 6.49
C ILE A 121 7.03 -14.50 7.81
N VAL A 122 5.83 -15.06 7.98
CA VAL A 122 5.43 -15.76 9.21
C VAL A 122 4.62 -17.01 8.87
N PRO A 123 5.26 -18.11 8.44
CA PRO A 123 4.56 -19.33 8.02
C PRO A 123 3.63 -19.93 9.08
N MET A 124 3.95 -19.68 10.34
CA MET A 124 3.15 -20.18 11.47
C MET A 124 1.78 -19.51 11.61
N LEU A 125 1.57 -18.31 11.03
CA LEU A 125 0.31 -17.57 11.20
C LEU A 125 -0.91 -18.34 10.70
N ARG A 126 -0.75 -19.20 9.67
CA ARG A 126 -1.85 -20.05 9.18
C ARG A 126 -2.35 -21.08 10.20
N SER A 127 -1.50 -21.47 11.13
CA SER A 127 -1.87 -22.43 12.18
C SER A 127 -2.67 -21.79 13.30
N PHE A 128 -2.63 -20.48 13.42
CA PHE A 128 -3.36 -19.77 14.45
C PHE A 128 -4.80 -19.49 14.01
N LYS A 129 -5.73 -19.77 14.90
CA LYS A 129 -7.14 -19.41 14.77
C LYS A 129 -7.50 -18.41 15.87
N GLY A 130 -8.27 -17.41 15.52
CA GLY A 130 -8.72 -16.42 16.48
C GLY A 130 -8.70 -15.01 15.93
N ARG A 131 -8.97 -14.07 16.82
CA ARG A 131 -8.96 -12.64 16.53
C ARG A 131 -7.83 -11.97 17.29
N VAL A 132 -7.18 -11.03 16.64
CA VAL A 132 -6.02 -10.33 17.20
C VAL A 132 -6.09 -8.83 16.95
N GLN A 133 -5.31 -8.12 17.72
CA GLN A 133 -5.04 -6.70 17.55
C GLN A 133 -3.59 -6.53 17.17
N PHE A 134 -3.33 -5.69 16.19
CA PHE A 134 -1.98 -5.31 15.78
C PHE A 134 -1.78 -3.82 15.95
N ASP A 135 -0.66 -3.45 16.52
CA ASP A 135 -0.12 -2.11 16.48
C ASP A 135 1.28 -2.21 15.83
N VAL A 136 1.46 -1.55 14.71
CA VAL A 136 2.73 -1.53 13.98
C VAL A 136 3.10 -0.09 13.69
N ALA A 137 4.25 0.32 14.18
CA ALA A 137 4.83 1.60 13.83
C ALA A 137 6.22 1.40 13.21
N ALA A 138 6.51 2.11 12.15
CA ALA A 138 7.83 2.09 11.55
C ALA A 138 8.19 3.44 10.95
N GLU A 139 9.49 3.73 10.93
CA GLU A 139 10.07 4.88 10.26
C GLU A 139 11.36 4.48 9.55
N ALA A 140 11.62 5.09 8.41
CA ALA A 140 12.84 4.83 7.65
C ALA A 140 13.19 5.98 6.72
N ARG A 141 14.45 6.03 6.29
CA ARG A 141 14.86 6.84 5.14
C ARG A 141 14.66 6.06 3.85
N LEU A 142 14.33 6.79 2.80
CA LEU A 142 14.16 6.28 1.45
C LEU A 142 15.34 6.70 0.59
N ASP A 143 15.72 5.85 -0.35
CA ASP A 143 16.64 6.22 -1.43
C ASP A 143 15.93 6.93 -2.60
N SER A 144 16.67 7.25 -3.67
CA SER A 144 16.12 7.90 -4.87
C SER A 144 15.06 7.07 -5.61
N ASN A 145 14.99 5.78 -5.37
CA ASN A 145 14.06 4.83 -5.99
C ASN A 145 12.92 4.41 -5.04
N MET A 146 12.71 5.18 -3.95
CA MET A 146 11.73 4.88 -2.89
C MET A 146 11.98 3.59 -2.12
N ASN A 147 13.14 2.97 -2.24
CA ASN A 147 13.45 1.80 -1.43
C ASN A 147 13.81 2.21 0.00
N ILE A 148 13.40 1.39 0.94
CA ILE A 148 13.73 1.59 2.35
C ILE A 148 15.22 1.34 2.56
N ARG A 149 15.90 2.31 3.15
CA ARG A 149 17.30 2.15 3.59
C ARG A 149 17.32 1.37 4.89
N ILE A 150 17.49 0.05 4.81
CA ILE A 150 17.41 -0.88 5.94
C ILE A 150 18.20 -0.43 7.17
N PRO A 151 19.42 0.11 7.07
CA PRO A 151 20.16 0.59 8.25
C PRO A 151 19.46 1.72 9.02
N THR A 152 18.48 2.38 8.41
CA THR A 152 17.72 3.47 9.02
C THR A 152 16.34 3.05 9.51
N LEU A 153 15.94 1.80 9.22
CA LEU A 153 14.64 1.29 9.62
C LEU A 153 14.56 1.14 11.13
N ARG A 154 13.57 1.77 11.72
CA ARG A 154 13.14 1.58 13.09
C ARG A 154 11.70 1.14 13.08
N SER A 155 11.40 0.08 13.81
CA SER A 155 10.03 -0.43 13.89
C SER A 155 9.72 -0.96 15.28
N ALA A 156 8.45 -0.89 15.64
CA ALA A 156 7.87 -1.49 16.81
C ALA A 156 6.58 -2.18 16.42
N MET A 157 6.37 -3.37 16.94
CA MET A 157 5.15 -4.15 16.73
C MET A 157 4.63 -4.66 18.06
N HIS A 158 3.33 -4.55 18.24
CA HIS A 158 2.62 -5.13 19.37
C HIS A 158 1.45 -5.96 18.86
N ILE A 159 1.35 -7.19 19.35
CA ILE A 159 0.27 -8.11 19.01
C ILE A 159 -0.43 -8.51 20.30
N LYS A 160 -1.74 -8.38 20.33
CA LYS A 160 -2.59 -8.82 21.42
C LYS A 160 -3.71 -9.69 20.88
N GLY A 161 -3.91 -10.84 21.49
CA GLY A 161 -5.01 -11.75 21.19
C GLY A 161 -5.66 -12.22 22.48
N ASP A 162 -6.98 -12.36 22.48
CA ASP A 162 -7.73 -12.82 23.64
C ASP A 162 -7.74 -14.36 23.75
N SER A 163 -7.73 -15.04 22.60
CA SER A 163 -7.52 -16.48 22.51
C SER A 163 -6.93 -16.86 21.17
N LEU A 164 -5.76 -17.47 21.21
CA LEU A 164 -5.11 -18.06 20.06
C LEU A 164 -5.12 -19.58 20.24
N VAL A 165 -5.65 -20.28 19.25
CA VAL A 165 -5.65 -21.74 19.19
C VAL A 165 -4.66 -22.15 18.11
N LEU A 166 -3.74 -23.03 18.48
CA LEU A 166 -2.78 -23.67 17.58
C LEU A 166 -3.38 -24.95 17.01
#